data_8bd422c91896336523e3ffd0af026338
#
_entry.id   8bd422c91896336523e3ffd0af026338
#
_cell.length_a   1.000
_cell.length_b   1.000
_cell.length_c   1.000
_cell.angle_alpha   90.00
_cell.angle_beta   90.00
_cell.angle_gamma   90.00
#
_symmetry.space_group_name_H-M   'P 1'
#
loop_
_entity.id
_entity.type
_entity.pdbx_description
1 polymer ?
#
loop_
_entity_poly.entity_id
_entity_poly.type
_entity_poly.pdbx_seq_one_letter_code
_entity_poly.pdbx_strand_id
1 'polypeptide(L)'
;MDKKFVISLIGAPASGKGYIASSLIEVLTQRYGFSLGDILSISVGAMIRQEIKAQSDLGKKLAANMKEGGLAPDAMVNEMLSDLLESVKAKILILDGYPRTVAQVKEFDKLVAKYNCAVIFRDTPVNLILERVKNRRICEKCGMAHELSDGQCSCGGRLIKRKDDEVLPERLAEYEQMTKPAVLELKEENNNFFWYEGTAEGKDIARDFLKANEQYLR
;
A
#
# COMPACT_ATOMS: atom_id res chain seq x y z
N MET A 1 -11.05 -21.60 1.86
CA MET A 1 -9.73 -20.92 1.89
C MET A 1 -9.04 -21.24 3.21
N ASP A 2 -8.04 -22.12 3.17
CA ASP A 2 -7.40 -22.65 4.38
C ASP A 2 -6.32 -21.72 4.95
N LYS A 3 -5.75 -20.86 4.11
CA LYS A 3 -4.73 -19.87 4.49
C LYS A 3 -5.13 -18.47 4.02
N LYS A 4 -4.83 -17.47 4.82
CA LYS A 4 -4.99 -16.06 4.39
C LYS A 4 -4.17 -15.79 3.14
N PHE A 5 -4.65 -14.89 2.29
CA PHE A 5 -3.92 -14.41 1.13
C PHE A 5 -3.46 -12.96 1.39
N VAL A 6 -2.16 -12.76 1.41
CA VAL A 6 -1.52 -11.45 1.61
C VAL A 6 -1.07 -10.90 0.25
N ILE A 7 -1.54 -9.73 -0.11
CA ILE A 7 -1.18 -9.02 -1.33
C ILE A 7 -0.38 -7.78 -0.93
N SER A 8 0.90 -7.74 -1.25
CA SER A 8 1.75 -6.57 -1.03
C SER A 8 1.73 -5.66 -2.25
N LEU A 9 1.45 -4.37 -2.05
CA LEU A 9 1.50 -3.35 -3.10
C LEU A 9 2.70 -2.44 -2.89
N ILE A 10 3.65 -2.46 -3.81
CA ILE A 10 4.87 -1.67 -3.76
C ILE A 10 4.96 -0.74 -4.97
N GLY A 11 5.61 0.40 -4.80
CA GLY A 11 5.83 1.39 -5.85
C GLY A 11 6.08 2.77 -5.26
N ALA A 12 6.51 3.70 -6.10
CA ALA A 12 6.84 5.06 -5.71
C ALA A 12 5.66 5.82 -5.04
N PRO A 13 5.92 6.88 -4.29
CA PRO A 13 4.87 7.82 -3.87
C PRO A 13 4.02 8.25 -5.07
N ALA A 14 2.71 8.31 -4.90
CA ALA A 14 1.74 8.67 -5.96
C ALA A 14 1.75 7.77 -7.23
N SER A 15 2.35 6.58 -7.19
CA SER A 15 2.33 5.63 -8.31
C SER A 15 0.93 5.06 -8.64
N GLY A 16 -0.08 5.24 -7.76
CA GLY A 16 -1.44 4.74 -7.97
C GLY A 16 -1.74 3.41 -7.24
N LYS A 17 -0.93 3.01 -6.26
CA LYS A 17 -1.18 1.80 -5.44
C LYS A 17 -2.57 1.78 -4.80
N GLY A 18 -3.02 2.90 -4.24
CA GLY A 18 -4.34 2.99 -3.64
C GLY A 18 -5.47 2.72 -4.63
N TYR A 19 -5.32 3.14 -5.90
CA TYR A 19 -6.27 2.82 -6.96
C TYR A 19 -6.26 1.32 -7.29
N ILE A 20 -5.09 0.68 -7.33
CA ILE A 20 -5.01 -0.79 -7.48
C ILE A 20 -5.69 -1.48 -6.30
N ALA A 21 -5.45 -1.03 -5.06
CA ALA A 21 -6.08 -1.59 -3.87
C ALA A 21 -7.62 -1.53 -3.96
N SER A 22 -8.18 -0.38 -4.33
CA SER A 22 -9.63 -0.22 -4.54
C SER A 22 -10.16 -1.12 -5.65
N SER A 23 -9.43 -1.25 -6.75
CA SER A 23 -9.80 -2.13 -7.87
C SER A 23 -9.74 -3.61 -7.49
N LEU A 24 -8.75 -4.02 -6.67
CA LEU A 24 -8.70 -5.39 -6.13
C LEU A 24 -9.93 -5.69 -5.27
N ILE A 25 -10.33 -4.78 -4.39
CA ILE A 25 -11.53 -4.93 -3.55
C ILE A 25 -12.77 -5.06 -4.43
N GLU A 26 -12.92 -4.18 -5.44
CA GLU A 26 -14.05 -4.21 -6.39
C GLU A 26 -14.13 -5.57 -7.11
N VAL A 27 -13.03 -6.07 -7.67
CA VAL A 27 -13.02 -7.35 -8.39
C VAL A 27 -13.25 -8.53 -7.46
N LEU A 28 -12.63 -8.53 -6.26
CA LEU A 28 -12.83 -9.58 -5.26
C LEU A 28 -14.29 -9.69 -4.81
N THR A 29 -14.96 -8.57 -4.61
CA THR A 29 -16.37 -8.56 -4.19
C THR A 29 -17.31 -8.92 -5.34
N GLN A 30 -17.12 -8.34 -6.53
CA GLN A 30 -18.07 -8.49 -7.65
C GLN A 30 -17.89 -9.82 -8.37
N ARG A 31 -16.66 -10.32 -8.52
CA ARG A 31 -16.36 -11.49 -9.34
C ARG A 31 -16.11 -12.76 -8.53
N TYR A 32 -15.51 -12.62 -7.35
CA TYR A 32 -15.13 -13.77 -6.52
C TYR A 32 -16.03 -13.94 -5.29
N GLY A 33 -16.99 -13.06 -5.06
CA GLY A 33 -18.02 -13.19 -4.04
C GLY A 33 -17.55 -12.97 -2.59
N PHE A 34 -16.37 -12.36 -2.40
CA PHE A 34 -15.91 -11.99 -1.06
C PHE A 34 -16.76 -10.85 -0.49
N SER A 35 -17.11 -10.93 0.79
CA SER A 35 -17.69 -9.80 1.50
C SER A 35 -16.62 -8.76 1.85
N LEU A 36 -17.02 -7.51 2.10
CA LEU A 36 -16.09 -6.49 2.59
C LEU A 36 -15.45 -6.88 3.93
N GLY A 37 -16.10 -7.68 4.75
CA GLY A 37 -15.56 -8.21 6.00
C GLY A 37 -14.46 -9.26 5.80
N ASP A 38 -14.40 -9.90 4.64
CA ASP A 38 -13.35 -10.87 4.27
C ASP A 38 -12.08 -10.19 3.78
N ILE A 39 -12.12 -8.88 3.49
CA ILE A 39 -11.01 -8.14 2.86
C ILE A 39 -10.59 -7.01 3.78
N LEU A 40 -9.30 -6.93 4.11
CA LEU A 40 -8.72 -5.81 4.82
C LEU A 40 -7.63 -5.17 3.95
N SER A 41 -7.82 -3.90 3.62
CA SER A 41 -6.82 -3.11 2.89
C SER A 41 -6.22 -2.05 3.81
N ILE A 42 -4.91 -2.07 3.96
CA ILE A 42 -4.16 -1.21 4.87
C ILE A 42 -3.07 -0.48 4.12
N SER A 43 -3.11 0.84 4.19
CA SER A 43 -1.96 1.66 3.84
C SER A 43 -1.08 1.84 5.08
N VAL A 44 0.11 1.23 5.05
CA VAL A 44 1.07 1.28 6.16
C VAL A 44 1.43 2.74 6.50
N GLY A 45 1.61 3.58 5.49
CA GLY A 45 1.83 5.01 5.72
C GLY A 45 0.63 5.73 6.35
N ALA A 46 -0.60 5.32 6.06
CA ALA A 46 -1.79 5.89 6.71
C ALA A 46 -1.89 5.43 8.17
N MET A 47 -1.59 4.18 8.45
CA MET A 47 -1.56 3.61 9.80
C MET A 47 -0.55 4.34 10.68
N ILE A 48 0.68 4.57 10.19
CA ILE A 48 1.71 5.35 10.88
C ILE A 48 1.22 6.78 11.20
N ARG A 49 0.63 7.47 10.21
CA ARG A 49 0.09 8.83 10.42
C ARG A 49 -1.04 8.86 11.42
N GLN A 50 -1.87 7.82 11.46
CA GLN A 50 -2.96 7.71 12.43
C GLN A 50 -2.41 7.57 13.85
N GLU A 51 -1.41 6.73 14.07
CA GLU A 51 -0.72 6.60 15.36
C GLU A 51 -0.10 7.92 15.84
N ILE A 52 0.60 8.62 14.94
CA ILE A 52 1.20 9.93 15.24
C ILE A 52 0.10 10.94 15.61
N LYS A 53 -1.00 10.98 14.87
CA LYS A 53 -2.13 11.88 15.12
C LYS A 53 -2.84 11.56 16.45
N ALA A 54 -2.97 10.29 16.76
CA ALA A 54 -3.58 9.83 18.01
C ALA A 54 -2.70 10.11 19.25
N GLN A 55 -1.43 10.51 19.05
CA GLN A 55 -0.46 10.72 20.14
C GLN A 55 -0.31 9.50 21.06
N SER A 56 -0.53 8.30 20.52
CA SER A 56 -0.24 7.04 21.22
C SER A 56 1.26 6.98 21.59
N ASP A 57 1.63 6.12 22.52
CA ASP A 57 3.04 5.94 22.88
C ASP A 57 3.89 5.52 21.68
N LEU A 58 3.34 4.66 20.83
CA LEU A 58 3.95 4.29 19.55
C LEU A 58 4.02 5.50 18.59
N GLY A 59 2.94 6.27 18.48
CA GLY A 59 2.87 7.46 17.63
C GLY A 59 3.89 8.53 18.02
N LYS A 60 4.11 8.77 19.32
CA LYS A 60 5.16 9.66 19.82
C LYS A 60 6.56 9.17 19.46
N LYS A 61 6.81 7.87 19.62
CA LYS A 61 8.09 7.25 19.22
C LYS A 61 8.32 7.34 17.72
N LEU A 62 7.30 7.07 16.91
CA LEU A 62 7.36 7.23 15.45
C LEU A 62 7.69 8.67 15.06
N ALA A 63 6.96 9.65 15.61
CA ALA A 63 7.20 11.06 15.33
C ALA A 63 8.62 11.52 15.70
N ALA A 64 9.15 11.03 16.82
CA ALA A 64 10.51 11.36 17.29
C ALA A 64 11.61 10.76 16.41
N ASN A 65 11.34 9.64 15.73
CA ASN A 65 12.36 8.90 14.95
C ASN A 65 12.22 9.09 13.42
N MET A 66 11.13 9.72 12.95
CA MET A 66 10.94 10.00 11.52
C MET A 66 11.54 11.36 11.16
N LYS A 67 12.34 11.37 10.11
CA LYS A 67 12.72 12.62 9.41
C LYS A 67 11.58 13.07 8.52
N GLU A 68 11.52 14.36 8.22
CA GLU A 68 10.56 14.90 7.27
C GLU A 68 10.70 14.22 5.90
N GLY A 69 9.59 13.65 5.41
CA GLY A 69 9.57 12.85 4.18
C GLY A 69 10.13 11.43 4.30
N GLY A 70 10.76 11.08 5.43
CA GLY A 70 11.46 9.82 5.64
C GLY A 70 10.56 8.63 6.02
N LEU A 71 11.17 7.42 6.01
CA LEU A 71 10.51 6.19 6.46
C LEU A 71 10.50 6.09 7.98
N ALA A 72 9.48 5.42 8.51
CA ALA A 72 9.46 5.02 9.91
C ALA A 72 10.52 3.92 10.16
N PRO A 73 11.06 3.80 11.39
CA PRO A 73 12.01 2.75 11.72
C PRO A 73 11.47 1.36 11.43
N ASP A 74 12.26 0.52 10.75
CA ASP A 74 11.84 -0.81 10.28
C ASP A 74 11.29 -1.68 11.41
N ALA A 75 11.96 -1.71 12.57
CA ALA A 75 11.53 -2.52 13.71
C ALA A 75 10.11 -2.16 14.18
N MET A 76 9.78 -0.86 14.22
CA MET A 76 8.45 -0.39 14.63
C MET A 76 7.37 -0.75 13.62
N VAL A 77 7.68 -0.65 12.32
CA VAL A 77 6.75 -1.03 11.25
C VAL A 77 6.51 -2.54 11.26
N ASN A 78 7.56 -3.33 11.44
CA ASN A 78 7.49 -4.79 11.49
C ASN A 78 6.65 -5.27 12.69
N GLU A 79 6.84 -4.69 13.87
CA GLU A 79 6.05 -4.97 15.08
C GLU A 79 4.56 -4.67 14.84
N MET A 80 4.24 -3.46 14.34
CA MET A 80 2.86 -3.08 14.01
C MET A 80 2.19 -4.05 13.03
N LEU A 81 2.93 -4.53 12.03
CA LEU A 81 2.38 -5.45 11.02
C LEU A 81 2.26 -6.87 11.55
N SER A 82 3.18 -7.32 12.41
CA SER A 82 3.07 -8.62 13.08
C SER A 82 1.79 -8.70 13.91
N ASP A 83 1.55 -7.73 14.79
CA ASP A 83 0.36 -7.66 15.64
C ASP A 83 -0.93 -7.63 14.81
N LEU A 84 -0.90 -6.85 13.72
CA LEU A 84 -2.02 -6.77 12.81
C LEU A 84 -2.31 -8.12 12.13
N LEU A 85 -1.31 -8.76 11.55
CA LEU A 85 -1.47 -10.04 10.83
C LEU A 85 -1.97 -11.16 11.76
N GLU A 86 -1.61 -11.11 13.03
CA GLU A 86 -2.07 -12.07 14.03
C GLU A 86 -3.51 -11.82 14.49
N SER A 87 -3.88 -10.56 14.69
CA SER A 87 -5.20 -10.19 15.23
C SER A 87 -6.31 -10.21 14.20
N VAL A 88 -6.02 -9.96 12.93
CA VAL A 88 -7.03 -9.77 11.88
C VAL A 88 -7.68 -11.08 11.44
N LYS A 89 -9.01 -11.07 11.31
CA LYS A 89 -9.80 -12.23 10.86
C LYS A 89 -10.06 -12.27 9.35
N ALA A 90 -9.72 -11.20 8.63
CA ALA A 90 -9.92 -11.14 7.19
C ALA A 90 -9.16 -12.26 6.46
N LYS A 91 -9.76 -12.77 5.40
CA LYS A 91 -9.18 -13.83 4.55
C LYS A 91 -8.15 -13.28 3.58
N ILE A 92 -8.36 -12.04 3.13
CA ILE A 92 -7.49 -11.34 2.17
C ILE A 92 -6.99 -10.06 2.82
N LEU A 93 -5.66 -9.87 2.81
CA LEU A 93 -5.01 -8.65 3.28
C LEU A 93 -4.29 -7.97 2.12
N ILE A 94 -4.56 -6.70 1.93
CA ILE A 94 -3.88 -5.85 0.96
C ILE A 94 -3.01 -4.87 1.77
N LEU A 95 -1.68 -5.01 1.66
CA LEU A 95 -0.70 -4.17 2.34
C LEU A 95 -0.16 -3.13 1.35
N ASP A 96 -0.64 -1.88 1.42
CA ASP A 96 -0.14 -0.79 0.58
C ASP A 96 1.09 -0.15 1.21
N GLY A 97 2.23 -0.35 0.53
CA GLY A 97 3.48 0.30 0.84
C GLY A 97 4.34 -0.40 1.89
N TYR A 98 4.39 -1.72 1.87
CA TYR A 98 5.31 -2.55 2.63
C TYR A 98 5.61 -3.85 1.84
N PRO A 99 6.88 -4.34 1.85
CA PRO A 99 8.07 -3.73 2.44
C PRO A 99 8.61 -2.54 1.62
N ARG A 100 9.48 -1.71 2.26
CA ARG A 100 10.12 -0.53 1.65
C ARG A 100 11.63 -0.51 1.79
N THR A 101 12.21 -1.39 2.58
CA THR A 101 13.65 -1.51 2.77
C THR A 101 14.08 -2.95 2.63
N VAL A 102 15.35 -3.19 2.32
CA VAL A 102 15.94 -4.53 2.27
C VAL A 102 15.80 -5.26 3.62
N ALA A 103 15.93 -4.54 4.73
CA ALA A 103 15.71 -5.11 6.06
C ALA A 103 14.25 -5.55 6.27
N GLN A 104 13.29 -4.77 5.76
CA GLN A 104 11.87 -5.14 5.80
C GLN A 104 11.54 -6.35 4.90
N VAL A 105 12.27 -6.57 3.78
CA VAL A 105 12.07 -7.75 2.93
C VAL A 105 12.29 -9.04 3.71
N LYS A 106 13.40 -9.13 4.44
CA LYS A 106 13.72 -10.31 5.27
C LYS A 106 12.70 -10.58 6.37
N GLU A 107 12.14 -9.53 6.96
CA GLU A 107 11.06 -9.68 7.95
C GLU A 107 9.72 -9.99 7.28
N PHE A 108 9.45 -9.43 6.10
CA PHE A 108 8.23 -9.72 5.34
C PHE A 108 8.11 -11.21 5.04
N ASP A 109 9.19 -11.86 4.60
CA ASP A 109 9.17 -13.30 4.32
C ASP A 109 8.81 -14.13 5.56
N LYS A 110 9.34 -13.77 6.72
CA LYS A 110 8.98 -14.42 8.00
C LYS A 110 7.51 -14.18 8.36
N LEU A 111 7.05 -12.94 8.21
CA LEU A 111 5.67 -12.54 8.53
C LEU A 111 4.66 -13.29 7.66
N VAL A 112 4.97 -13.49 6.37
CA VAL A 112 4.04 -14.13 5.43
C VAL A 112 4.25 -15.63 5.25
N ALA A 113 5.26 -16.24 5.85
CA ALA A 113 5.62 -17.65 5.66
C ALA A 113 4.47 -18.64 5.91
N LYS A 114 3.54 -18.31 6.81
CA LYS A 114 2.35 -19.12 7.11
C LYS A 114 1.13 -18.81 6.21
N TYR A 115 1.23 -17.85 5.31
CA TYR A 115 0.15 -17.37 4.45
C TYR A 115 0.47 -17.63 2.97
N ASN A 116 -0.53 -17.53 2.11
CA ASN A 116 -0.30 -17.36 0.68
C ASN A 116 0.08 -15.89 0.46
N CYS A 117 1.09 -15.64 -0.35
CA CYS A 117 1.56 -14.27 -0.58
C CYS A 117 1.80 -14.01 -2.06
N ALA A 118 1.51 -12.79 -2.50
CA ALA A 118 1.91 -12.27 -3.80
C ALA A 118 2.24 -10.78 -3.70
N VAL A 119 3.16 -10.33 -4.56
CA VAL A 119 3.63 -8.95 -4.60
C VAL A 119 3.24 -8.30 -5.92
N ILE A 120 2.62 -7.14 -5.86
CA ILE A 120 2.41 -6.25 -7.01
C ILE A 120 3.38 -5.08 -6.88
N PHE A 121 4.25 -4.95 -7.83
CA PHE A 121 5.08 -3.76 -7.99
C PHE A 121 4.56 -2.90 -9.14
N ARG A 122 4.26 -1.64 -8.85
CA ARG A 122 3.88 -0.65 -9.85
C ARG A 122 5.03 0.29 -10.14
N ASP A 123 5.64 0.08 -11.29
CA ASP A 123 6.73 0.91 -11.82
C ASP A 123 6.16 2.13 -12.55
N THR A 124 6.22 3.29 -11.93
CA THR A 124 5.63 4.51 -12.48
C THR A 124 6.70 5.56 -12.72
N PRO A 125 6.87 6.03 -13.97
CA PRO A 125 7.82 7.07 -14.31
C PRO A 125 7.57 8.38 -13.52
N VAL A 126 8.63 9.08 -13.17
CA VAL A 126 8.57 10.28 -12.33
C VAL A 126 7.70 11.39 -12.94
N ASN A 127 7.76 11.60 -14.26
CA ASN A 127 6.91 12.56 -14.95
C ASN A 127 5.43 12.30 -14.74
N LEU A 128 5.00 11.04 -14.81
CA LEU A 128 3.61 10.64 -14.56
C LEU A 128 3.23 10.81 -13.08
N ILE A 129 4.16 10.56 -12.16
CA ILE A 129 3.95 10.83 -10.72
C ILE A 129 3.71 12.32 -10.49
N LEU A 130 4.53 13.19 -11.08
CA LEU A 130 4.40 14.65 -10.93
C LEU A 130 3.07 15.18 -11.49
N GLU A 131 2.62 14.64 -12.63
CA GLU A 131 1.33 14.96 -13.21
C GLU A 131 0.17 14.56 -12.29
N ARG A 132 0.19 13.31 -11.78
CA ARG A 132 -0.83 12.81 -10.85
C ARG A 132 -0.92 13.64 -9.58
N VAL A 133 0.20 14.03 -9.01
CA VAL A 133 0.22 14.83 -7.77
C VAL A 133 -0.38 16.21 -7.95
N LYS A 134 -0.18 16.87 -9.10
CA LYS A 134 -0.82 18.16 -9.42
C LYS A 134 -2.34 18.07 -9.32
N ASN A 135 -2.92 16.98 -9.81
CA ASN A 135 -4.36 16.76 -9.91
C ASN A 135 -4.95 16.04 -8.70
N ARG A 136 -4.12 15.42 -7.85
CA ARG A 136 -4.58 14.65 -6.69
C ARG A 136 -5.16 15.54 -5.61
N ARG A 137 -6.26 15.06 -5.04
CA ARG A 137 -6.87 15.58 -3.80
C ARG A 137 -7.09 14.43 -2.82
N ILE A 138 -7.24 14.75 -1.57
CA ILE A 138 -7.70 13.81 -0.54
C ILE A 138 -8.89 14.39 0.18
N CYS A 139 -9.80 13.53 0.59
CA CYS A 139 -10.89 13.93 1.46
C CYS A 139 -10.37 14.16 2.89
N GLU A 140 -10.61 15.35 3.46
CA GLU A 140 -10.19 15.67 4.83
C GLU A 140 -10.86 14.78 5.89
N LYS A 141 -12.04 14.22 5.59
CA LYS A 141 -12.83 13.41 6.52
C LYS A 141 -12.46 11.93 6.49
N CYS A 142 -12.40 11.31 5.33
CA CYS A 142 -12.17 9.86 5.19
C CYS A 142 -10.80 9.50 4.61
N GLY A 143 -9.99 10.48 4.17
CA GLY A 143 -8.66 10.25 3.61
C GLY A 143 -8.65 9.64 2.19
N MET A 144 -9.82 9.39 1.59
CA MET A 144 -9.91 8.82 0.24
C MET A 144 -9.26 9.74 -0.79
N ALA A 145 -8.51 9.15 -1.71
CA ALA A 145 -7.89 9.90 -2.81
C ALA A 145 -8.91 10.20 -3.91
N HIS A 146 -8.82 11.39 -4.46
CA HIS A 146 -9.65 11.94 -5.53
C HIS A 146 -8.79 12.65 -6.56
N GLU A 147 -9.35 12.89 -7.74
CA GLU A 147 -8.80 13.82 -8.72
C GLU A 147 -9.37 15.24 -8.51
N LEU A 148 -8.70 16.23 -9.07
CA LEU A 148 -9.16 17.64 -8.99
C LEU A 148 -10.55 17.85 -9.62
N SER A 149 -10.88 17.03 -10.62
CA SER A 149 -12.18 17.03 -11.31
C SER A 149 -13.33 16.49 -10.46
N ASP A 150 -13.04 15.72 -9.41
CA ASP A 150 -14.05 15.18 -8.52
C ASP A 150 -14.62 16.30 -7.64
N GLY A 151 -15.84 16.73 -7.87
CA GLY A 151 -16.41 17.89 -7.16
C GLY A 151 -16.49 17.72 -5.65
N GLN A 152 -16.86 16.53 -5.15
CA GLN A 152 -17.07 16.26 -3.73
C GLN A 152 -16.87 14.77 -3.40
N CYS A 153 -16.37 14.48 -2.20
CA CYS A 153 -16.30 13.11 -1.71
C CYS A 153 -17.69 12.57 -1.35
N SER A 154 -17.93 11.30 -1.66
CA SER A 154 -19.19 10.61 -1.33
C SER A 154 -19.53 10.62 0.17
N CYS A 155 -18.53 10.78 1.06
CA CYS A 155 -18.73 10.92 2.51
C CYS A 155 -19.11 12.35 2.95
N GLY A 156 -19.22 13.31 2.01
CA GLY A 156 -19.48 14.72 2.29
C GLY A 156 -18.28 15.53 2.81
N GLY A 157 -17.08 14.94 2.84
CA GLY A 157 -15.87 15.65 3.23
C GLY A 157 -15.31 16.52 2.10
N ARG A 158 -14.64 17.62 2.47
CA ARG A 158 -14.00 18.54 1.53
C ARG A 158 -12.73 17.92 0.93
N LEU A 159 -12.48 18.19 -0.34
CA LEU A 159 -11.26 17.77 -1.04
C LEU A 159 -10.14 18.80 -0.84
N ILE A 160 -9.02 18.36 -0.33
CA ILE A 160 -7.86 19.19 -0.02
C ILE A 160 -6.60 18.62 -0.68
N LYS A 161 -5.57 19.44 -0.87
CA LYS A 161 -4.23 18.98 -1.22
C LYS A 161 -3.66 18.16 -0.07
N ARG A 162 -2.93 17.12 -0.39
CA ARG A 162 -2.24 16.32 0.61
C ARG A 162 -0.95 17.03 1.03
N LYS A 163 -0.76 17.26 2.33
CA LYS A 163 0.45 17.91 2.87
C LYS A 163 1.75 17.18 2.49
N ASP A 164 1.74 15.84 2.50
CA ASP A 164 2.90 15.03 2.11
C ASP A 164 3.35 15.24 0.65
N ASP A 165 2.59 15.98 -0.16
CA ASP A 165 2.96 16.29 -1.55
C ASP A 165 3.98 17.44 -1.62
N GLU A 166 4.11 18.22 -0.56
CA GLU A 166 5.11 19.30 -0.43
C GLU A 166 6.53 18.73 -0.29
N VAL A 167 6.65 17.53 0.29
CA VAL A 167 7.92 16.80 0.47
C VAL A 167 8.06 15.63 -0.52
N LEU A 168 7.43 15.74 -1.71
CA LEU A 168 7.49 14.70 -2.72
C LEU A 168 8.90 14.44 -3.25
N PRO A 169 9.76 15.44 -3.50
CA PRO A 169 11.13 15.22 -3.96
C PRO A 169 11.94 14.37 -2.99
N GLU A 170 11.85 14.64 -1.70
CA GLU A 170 12.53 13.89 -0.63
C GLU A 170 12.03 12.44 -0.58
N ARG A 171 10.73 12.25 -0.71
CA ARG A 171 10.10 10.93 -0.72
C ARG A 171 10.47 10.11 -1.97
N LEU A 172 10.66 10.76 -3.11
CA LEU A 172 11.14 10.10 -4.33
C LEU A 172 12.61 9.71 -4.20
N ALA A 173 13.45 10.59 -3.64
CA ALA A 173 14.85 10.28 -3.37
C ALA A 173 14.98 9.08 -2.42
N GLU A 174 14.19 9.05 -1.34
CA GLU A 174 14.17 7.93 -0.40
C GLU A 174 13.65 6.64 -1.04
N TYR A 175 12.63 6.73 -1.91
CA TYR A 175 12.15 5.58 -2.68
C TYR A 175 13.26 4.98 -3.56
N GLU A 176 14.02 5.80 -4.28
CA GLU A 176 15.12 5.34 -5.12
C GLU A 176 16.24 4.70 -4.30
N GLN A 177 16.56 5.25 -3.13
CA GLN A 177 17.64 4.79 -2.27
C GLN A 177 17.28 3.56 -1.43
N MET A 178 16.05 3.45 -0.94
CA MET A 178 15.66 2.44 0.03
C MET A 178 14.70 1.40 -0.55
N THR A 179 13.67 1.85 -1.29
CA THR A 179 12.60 0.96 -1.72
C THR A 179 12.93 0.24 -3.02
N LYS A 180 13.58 0.90 -3.95
CA LYS A 180 13.94 0.29 -5.23
C LYS A 180 14.91 -0.89 -5.09
N PRO A 181 15.96 -0.84 -4.26
CA PRO A 181 16.77 -2.02 -3.95
C PRO A 181 15.96 -3.16 -3.31
N ALA A 182 15.04 -2.85 -2.39
CA ALA A 182 14.17 -3.84 -1.77
C ALA A 182 13.24 -4.53 -2.79
N VAL A 183 12.76 -3.80 -3.80
CA VAL A 183 11.96 -4.36 -4.90
C VAL A 183 12.76 -5.37 -5.73
N LEU A 184 14.03 -5.08 -6.00
CA LEU A 184 14.90 -5.99 -6.76
C LEU A 184 15.14 -7.29 -5.99
N GLU A 185 15.43 -7.20 -4.69
CA GLU A 185 15.59 -8.36 -3.81
C GLU A 185 14.29 -9.20 -3.75
N LEU A 186 13.14 -8.57 -3.56
CA LEU A 186 11.84 -9.27 -3.59
C LEU A 186 11.56 -9.99 -4.90
N LYS A 187 11.95 -9.39 -6.02
CA LYS A 187 11.76 -10.00 -7.35
C LYS A 187 12.60 -11.27 -7.52
N GLU A 188 13.80 -11.30 -6.94
CA GLU A 188 14.68 -12.46 -6.99
C GLU A 188 14.22 -13.59 -6.06
N GLU A 189 13.72 -13.24 -4.88
CA GLU A 189 13.35 -14.18 -3.83
C GLU A 189 11.89 -14.68 -3.92
N ASN A 190 11.00 -13.91 -4.56
CA ASN A 190 9.57 -14.22 -4.56
C ASN A 190 9.06 -14.66 -5.94
N ASN A 191 8.72 -15.95 -6.07
CA ASN A 191 8.18 -16.54 -7.30
C ASN A 191 6.79 -16.01 -7.69
N ASN A 192 6.10 -15.29 -6.79
CA ASN A 192 4.77 -14.72 -7.00
C ASN A 192 4.83 -13.18 -7.05
N PHE A 193 5.76 -12.67 -7.83
CA PHE A 193 6.02 -11.25 -8.03
C PHE A 193 5.50 -10.78 -9.39
N PHE A 194 4.68 -9.74 -9.38
CA PHE A 194 4.04 -9.16 -10.57
C PHE A 194 4.51 -7.71 -10.77
N TRP A 195 5.11 -7.46 -11.93
CA TRP A 195 5.59 -6.14 -12.32
C TRP A 195 4.61 -5.52 -13.31
N TYR A 196 4.05 -4.35 -12.97
CA TYR A 196 3.18 -3.59 -13.84
C TYR A 196 3.71 -2.19 -14.08
N GLU A 197 3.68 -1.77 -15.34
CA GLU A 197 4.03 -0.40 -15.71
C GLU A 197 3.01 0.60 -15.18
N GLY A 198 3.48 1.81 -14.88
CA GLY A 198 2.66 2.88 -14.30
C GLY A 198 1.55 3.42 -15.20
N THR A 199 1.58 3.11 -16.49
CA THR A 199 0.53 3.44 -17.47
C THR A 199 -0.64 2.45 -17.47
N ALA A 200 -0.45 1.24 -16.95
CA ALA A 200 -1.51 0.23 -16.90
C ALA A 200 -2.67 0.67 -15.99
N GLU A 201 -3.90 0.38 -16.43
CA GLU A 201 -5.11 0.68 -15.66
C GLU A 201 -5.23 -0.21 -14.42
N GLY A 202 -5.60 0.39 -13.28
CA GLY A 202 -5.69 -0.34 -12.02
C GLY A 202 -6.70 -1.48 -12.03
N LYS A 203 -7.81 -1.34 -12.77
CA LYS A 203 -8.82 -2.41 -12.92
C LYS A 203 -8.30 -3.59 -13.74
N ASP A 204 -7.50 -3.34 -14.76
CA ASP A 204 -6.91 -4.38 -15.58
C ASP A 204 -5.81 -5.11 -14.79
N ILE A 205 -4.96 -4.38 -14.07
CA ILE A 205 -4.01 -4.95 -13.12
C ILE A 205 -4.72 -5.87 -12.11
N ALA A 206 -5.81 -5.41 -11.51
CA ALA A 206 -6.53 -6.20 -10.51
C ALA A 206 -7.13 -7.48 -11.10
N ARG A 207 -7.72 -7.41 -12.31
CA ARG A 207 -8.30 -8.59 -12.99
C ARG A 207 -7.23 -9.61 -13.37
N ASP A 208 -6.15 -9.15 -13.97
CA ASP A 208 -5.04 -9.98 -14.41
C ASP A 208 -4.34 -10.66 -13.23
N PHE A 209 -3.99 -9.88 -12.22
CA PHE A 209 -3.38 -10.38 -10.99
C PHE A 209 -4.24 -11.41 -10.25
N LEU A 210 -5.53 -11.15 -10.04
CA LEU A 210 -6.42 -12.07 -9.33
C LEU A 210 -6.68 -13.34 -10.13
N LYS A 211 -6.74 -13.26 -11.46
CA LYS A 211 -6.84 -14.43 -12.34
C LYS A 211 -5.58 -15.31 -12.22
N ALA A 212 -4.40 -14.71 -12.20
CA ALA A 212 -3.14 -15.45 -12.03
C ALA A 212 -3.01 -16.09 -10.65
N ASN A 213 -3.73 -15.59 -9.65
CA ASN A 213 -3.70 -16.07 -8.25
C ASN A 213 -5.01 -16.76 -7.83
N GLU A 214 -5.84 -17.22 -8.78
CA GLU A 214 -7.17 -17.78 -8.50
C GLU A 214 -7.13 -18.97 -7.55
N GLN A 215 -6.05 -19.75 -7.55
CA GLN A 215 -5.83 -20.88 -6.64
C GLN A 215 -5.85 -20.47 -5.15
N TYR A 216 -5.57 -19.23 -4.83
CA TYR A 216 -5.59 -18.70 -3.45
C TYR A 216 -6.94 -18.08 -3.05
N LEU A 217 -7.89 -18.01 -3.97
CA LEU A 217 -9.20 -17.37 -3.76
C LEU A 217 -10.34 -18.41 -3.53
N ARG A 218 -10.01 -19.69 -3.63
CA ARG A 218 -10.95 -20.82 -3.47
C ARG A 218 -10.99 -21.36 -2.05
#